data_1e19e9047077082cb64a62c477f52671
#
_entry.id   1e19e9047077082cb64a62c477f52671
#
_cell.length_a   1.000
_cell.length_b   1.000
_cell.length_c   1.000
_cell.angle_alpha   90.00
_cell.angle_beta   90.00
_cell.angle_gamma   90.00
#
_symmetry.space_group_name_H-M   'P 1'
#
loop_
_entity.id
_entity.type
_entity.pdbx_description
1 polymer ?
#
loop_
_entity_poly.entity_id
_entity_poly.type
_entity_poly.pdbx_seq_one_letter_code
_entity_poly.pdbx_strand_id
1 'polypeptide(L)'
;MMDALADNWQMAVTAAVVVGTLLGLLFVQRGPDMIMFGGVVVLMLTGILGPTEALQGMANEGMIAVAALFMVAAGVERTGALAVIVERVLGRPRSLMAAQVRTTVGPGILSAFMNNTPVVALLVPVIREWARKNRLSVSKLLMPMNCAVVLGGLCSLIGTSTNVVVAGLVDKRIAAGLDRPWGVLDLTWAGIPAAWGGLREFTGPLGMFDITWLGVPLFVVGIVYGLTASRWLLKDRRPAVSRGDDPRQYSLEMVVEPGGGLVGRTIESAGLRHLDGLFLMEIDRGDRVIAAVSPTERLQGGDRLVFVGVIDSVVELQKVRGLRPATDQVFKLDDPRSERRLVEAVVSPTCPLVGRTIREGNFRSTYGAVVIAVARDGERLRMKIGDITLEPGDTLLLEAGPAFLERQRTSRHFYLVSEVQDAAAPRHDRAWIACTILAGMVLAAALDLVPMVVAALAAAGLMMVTRCLSSTEARRSIEWESLLLIAGSFGLAEAMQKTGLAAVVAEASVAAAGNSPLVVLAVLYFVAMVATELLSNNAAAVLSFPIAWQTAEQLGVHPLPFVMAITVAASCGFATPIGYQTNLMIYGPGGYKFTDYVRYGGPLNLIVMALTVALAPLIWPF
;
A
#
# COMPACT_ATOMS: atom_id res chain seq x y z
N MET A 1 13.07 -14.50 33.11
CA MET A 1 12.00 -13.74 32.42
C MET A 1 10.66 -13.83 33.15
N MET A 2 10.11 -15.02 33.44
CA MET A 2 8.81 -15.13 34.15
C MET A 2 8.86 -14.62 35.60
N ASP A 3 9.95 -14.84 36.32
CA ASP A 3 10.10 -14.36 37.71
C ASP A 3 10.24 -12.83 37.79
N ALA A 4 10.96 -12.21 36.83
CA ALA A 4 11.07 -10.76 36.74
C ALA A 4 9.75 -10.07 36.37
N LEU A 5 8.84 -10.77 35.67
CA LEU A 5 7.48 -10.28 35.37
C LEU A 5 6.54 -10.38 36.57
N ALA A 6 6.75 -11.38 37.46
CA ALA A 6 5.92 -11.56 38.66
C ALA A 6 6.18 -10.48 39.73
N ASP A 7 7.44 -10.06 39.88
CA ASP A 7 7.85 -9.04 40.87
C ASP A 7 7.56 -7.60 40.43
N ASN A 8 7.35 -7.38 39.10
CA ASN A 8 7.08 -6.04 38.55
C ASN A 8 5.78 -6.04 37.75
N TRP A 9 4.66 -5.74 38.41
CA TRP A 9 3.33 -5.73 37.78
C TRP A 9 3.23 -4.76 36.59
N GLN A 10 3.98 -3.65 36.61
CA GLN A 10 3.97 -2.68 35.51
C GLN A 10 4.55 -3.28 34.22
N MET A 11 5.64 -4.04 34.35
CA MET A 11 6.24 -4.77 33.25
C MET A 11 5.29 -5.85 32.70
N ALA A 12 4.64 -6.61 33.60
CA ALA A 12 3.67 -7.65 33.21
C ALA A 12 2.48 -7.06 32.46
N VAL A 13 1.93 -5.94 32.93
CA VAL A 13 0.82 -5.23 32.26
C VAL A 13 1.30 -4.70 30.91
N THR A 14 2.46 -4.08 30.84
CA THR A 14 3.03 -3.59 29.57
C THR A 14 3.21 -4.73 28.56
N ALA A 15 3.77 -5.85 28.99
CA ALA A 15 3.92 -7.04 28.15
C ALA A 15 2.57 -7.56 27.64
N ALA A 16 1.56 -7.64 28.51
CA ALA A 16 0.21 -8.06 28.14
C ALA A 16 -0.45 -7.09 27.13
N VAL A 17 -0.27 -5.77 27.32
CA VAL A 17 -0.79 -4.75 26.41
C VAL A 17 -0.07 -4.81 25.05
N VAL A 18 1.25 -4.94 25.04
CA VAL A 18 2.02 -5.07 23.78
C VAL A 18 1.59 -6.32 23.01
N VAL A 19 1.57 -7.49 23.68
CA VAL A 19 1.13 -8.74 23.05
C VAL A 19 -0.34 -8.64 22.62
N GLY A 20 -1.22 -8.09 23.44
CA GLY A 20 -2.63 -7.89 23.11
C GLY A 20 -2.83 -6.97 21.92
N THR A 21 -2.04 -5.88 21.81
CA THR A 21 -2.04 -4.97 20.66
C THR A 21 -1.55 -5.69 19.40
N LEU A 22 -0.45 -6.46 19.48
CA LEU A 22 0.06 -7.25 18.36
C LEU A 22 -0.97 -8.29 17.88
N LEU A 23 -1.58 -9.03 18.79
CA LEU A 23 -2.65 -9.99 18.47
C LEU A 23 -3.87 -9.27 17.89
N GLY A 24 -4.23 -8.12 18.43
CA GLY A 24 -5.30 -7.28 17.90
C GLY A 24 -5.04 -6.85 16.47
N LEU A 25 -3.82 -6.37 16.15
CA LEU A 25 -3.41 -6.01 14.79
C LEU A 25 -3.42 -7.20 13.82
N LEU A 26 -3.12 -8.41 14.30
CA LEU A 26 -3.13 -9.63 13.49
C LEU A 26 -4.53 -10.15 13.18
N PHE A 27 -5.42 -10.16 14.18
CA PHE A 27 -6.71 -10.85 14.07
C PHE A 27 -7.90 -9.91 13.87
N VAL A 28 -7.78 -8.64 14.25
CA VAL A 28 -8.86 -7.66 14.12
C VAL A 28 -8.58 -6.76 12.92
N GLN A 29 -9.23 -7.04 11.80
CA GLN A 29 -9.08 -6.29 10.55
C GLN A 29 -9.79 -4.93 10.55
N ARG A 30 -9.86 -4.23 11.68
CA ARG A 30 -10.55 -2.93 11.81
C ARG A 30 -9.67 -1.94 12.57
N GLY A 31 -9.39 -0.79 11.91
CA GLY A 31 -8.78 0.37 12.54
C GLY A 31 -7.50 0.06 13.32
N PRO A 32 -6.40 -0.27 12.67
CA PRO A 32 -5.13 -0.57 13.37
C PRO A 32 -4.68 0.57 14.27
N ASP A 33 -5.01 1.80 13.92
CA ASP A 33 -4.84 3.00 14.74
C ASP A 33 -5.63 2.91 16.06
N MET A 34 -6.88 2.47 16.01
CA MET A 34 -7.74 2.31 17.21
C MET A 34 -7.22 1.23 18.16
N ILE A 35 -6.71 0.12 17.62
CA ILE A 35 -6.11 -0.95 18.43
C ILE A 35 -4.87 -0.44 19.15
N MET A 36 -4.01 0.28 18.40
CA MET A 36 -2.78 0.87 18.95
C MET A 36 -3.09 1.89 20.05
N PHE A 37 -4.01 2.83 19.78
CA PHE A 37 -4.44 3.80 20.79
C PHE A 37 -5.16 3.14 21.97
N GLY A 38 -5.94 2.09 21.74
CA GLY A 38 -6.54 1.28 22.81
C GLY A 38 -5.49 0.75 23.78
N GLY A 39 -4.38 0.22 23.28
CA GLY A 39 -3.25 -0.19 24.10
C GLY A 39 -2.64 0.96 24.91
N VAL A 40 -2.44 2.12 24.28
CA VAL A 40 -1.91 3.33 24.96
C VAL A 40 -2.89 3.79 26.06
N VAL A 41 -4.20 3.79 25.79
CA VAL A 41 -5.22 4.18 26.80
C VAL A 41 -5.18 3.23 28.00
N VAL A 42 -5.02 1.93 27.79
CA VAL A 42 -4.89 0.96 28.90
C VAL A 42 -3.66 1.28 29.75
N LEU A 43 -2.51 1.62 29.12
CA LEU A 43 -1.29 2.02 29.82
C LEU A 43 -1.44 3.34 30.60
N MET A 44 -2.26 4.26 30.10
CA MET A 44 -2.62 5.49 30.83
C MET A 44 -3.54 5.20 32.02
N LEU A 45 -4.57 4.38 31.83
CA LEU A 45 -5.52 4.00 32.90
C LEU A 45 -4.85 3.23 34.04
N THR A 46 -3.83 2.45 33.73
CA THR A 46 -3.02 1.74 34.74
C THR A 46 -1.97 2.63 35.41
N GLY A 47 -1.82 3.89 34.98
CA GLY A 47 -0.84 4.83 35.55
C GLY A 47 0.61 4.54 35.14
N ILE A 48 0.86 3.64 34.21
CA ILE A 48 2.19 3.33 33.70
C ILE A 48 2.72 4.51 32.89
N LEU A 49 1.87 5.09 32.03
CA LEU A 49 2.17 6.29 31.27
C LEU A 49 1.34 7.48 31.77
N GLY A 50 2.00 8.62 31.91
CA GLY A 50 1.31 9.91 32.04
C GLY A 50 0.72 10.37 30.69
N PRO A 51 -0.28 11.28 30.68
CA PRO A 51 -0.87 11.78 29.42
C PRO A 51 0.16 12.41 28.47
N THR A 52 1.13 13.16 29.02
CA THR A 52 2.19 13.79 28.23
C THR A 52 3.10 12.74 27.57
N GLU A 53 3.50 11.72 28.32
CA GLU A 53 4.34 10.62 27.83
C GLU A 53 3.59 9.81 26.74
N ALA A 54 2.34 9.48 27.00
CA ALA A 54 1.49 8.71 26.10
C ALA A 54 1.25 9.40 24.73
N LEU A 55 1.08 10.74 24.75
CA LEU A 55 0.75 11.54 23.56
C LEU A 55 1.96 12.24 22.93
N GLN A 56 3.16 12.06 23.50
CA GLN A 56 4.39 12.69 22.99
C GLN A 56 4.68 12.33 21.53
N GLY A 57 4.26 11.14 21.07
CA GLY A 57 4.37 10.73 19.68
C GLY A 57 3.66 11.65 18.69
N MET A 58 2.59 12.35 19.11
CA MET A 58 1.87 13.31 18.26
C MET A 58 2.68 14.58 17.97
N ALA A 59 3.62 14.94 18.83
CA ALA A 59 4.51 16.08 18.66
C ALA A 59 5.87 15.70 18.06
N ASN A 60 6.05 14.43 17.65
CA ASN A 60 7.31 13.97 17.08
C ASN A 60 7.55 14.60 15.71
N GLU A 61 8.75 15.16 15.50
CA GLU A 61 9.13 15.82 14.25
C GLU A 61 9.02 14.90 13.04
N GLY A 62 9.39 13.63 13.18
CA GLY A 62 9.26 12.63 12.12
C GLY A 62 7.81 12.41 11.69
N MET A 63 6.86 12.33 12.64
CA MET A 63 5.44 12.22 12.34
C MET A 63 4.91 13.45 11.59
N ILE A 64 5.31 14.65 12.03
CA ILE A 64 4.91 15.91 11.39
C ILE A 64 5.51 15.99 9.97
N ALA A 65 6.76 15.59 9.80
CA ALA A 65 7.41 15.53 8.49
C ALA A 65 6.68 14.57 7.55
N VAL A 66 6.28 13.38 8.01
CA VAL A 66 5.49 12.41 7.23
C VAL A 66 4.15 13.03 6.78
N ALA A 67 3.44 13.72 7.67
CA ALA A 67 2.20 14.41 7.32
C ALA A 67 2.40 15.46 6.21
N ALA A 68 3.47 16.28 6.32
CA ALA A 68 3.83 17.26 5.30
C ALA A 68 4.22 16.61 3.97
N LEU A 69 4.95 15.49 4.00
CA LEU A 69 5.34 14.74 2.81
C LEU A 69 4.15 14.13 2.07
N PHE A 70 3.11 13.68 2.77
CA PHE A 70 1.86 13.26 2.11
C PHE A 70 1.23 14.40 1.30
N MET A 71 1.24 15.63 1.83
CA MET A 71 0.74 16.80 1.11
C MET A 71 1.61 17.12 -0.12
N VAL A 72 2.93 17.08 0.01
CA VAL A 72 3.86 17.32 -1.12
C VAL A 72 3.66 16.27 -2.21
N ALA A 73 3.60 14.99 -1.85
CA ALA A 73 3.36 13.89 -2.79
C ALA A 73 2.03 14.06 -3.55
N ALA A 74 0.94 14.44 -2.83
CA ALA A 74 -0.36 14.73 -3.45
C ALA A 74 -0.29 15.91 -4.41
N GLY A 75 0.49 16.96 -4.11
CA GLY A 75 0.70 18.09 -5.02
C GLY A 75 1.38 17.68 -6.32
N VAL A 76 2.39 16.83 -6.26
CA VAL A 76 3.08 16.28 -7.44
C VAL A 76 2.14 15.37 -8.25
N GLU A 77 1.34 14.53 -7.59
CA GLU A 77 0.37 13.65 -8.22
C GLU A 77 -0.72 14.44 -8.96
N ARG A 78 -1.33 15.45 -8.30
CA ARG A 78 -2.41 16.28 -8.84
C ARG A 78 -2.00 17.11 -10.05
N THR A 79 -0.75 17.53 -10.11
CA THR A 79 -0.22 18.26 -11.26
C THR A 79 0.11 17.35 -12.44
N GLY A 80 0.04 16.03 -12.28
CA GLY A 80 0.40 15.06 -13.33
C GLY A 80 1.88 15.09 -13.72
N ALA A 81 2.72 15.76 -12.92
CA ALA A 81 4.15 15.87 -13.15
C ALA A 81 4.81 14.49 -13.35
N LEU A 82 4.35 13.53 -12.55
CA LEU A 82 4.86 12.17 -12.56
C LEU A 82 4.50 11.42 -13.85
N ALA A 83 3.29 11.60 -14.39
CA ALA A 83 2.84 10.95 -15.61
C ALA A 83 3.71 11.36 -16.82
N VAL A 84 4.03 12.65 -16.92
CA VAL A 84 4.89 13.19 -17.99
C VAL A 84 6.29 12.59 -17.96
N ILE A 85 6.86 12.44 -16.76
CA ILE A 85 8.20 11.83 -16.59
C ILE A 85 8.16 10.35 -17.01
N VAL A 86 7.16 9.61 -16.55
CA VAL A 86 7.03 8.17 -16.79
C VAL A 86 6.82 7.87 -18.28
N GLU A 87 5.96 8.61 -18.99
CA GLU A 87 5.75 8.39 -20.43
C GLU A 87 7.02 8.58 -21.25
N ARG A 88 7.85 9.56 -20.90
CA ARG A 88 9.14 9.77 -21.57
C ARG A 88 10.15 8.66 -21.30
N VAL A 89 10.16 8.12 -20.08
CA VAL A 89 11.11 7.06 -19.66
C VAL A 89 10.73 5.71 -20.28
N LEU A 90 9.44 5.36 -20.35
CA LEU A 90 8.99 4.04 -20.79
C LEU A 90 9.25 3.80 -22.30
N GLY A 91 8.95 4.73 -23.17
CA GLY A 91 9.17 4.63 -24.61
C GLY A 91 8.76 3.28 -25.23
N ARG A 92 9.42 2.82 -26.30
CA ARG A 92 9.19 1.50 -26.93
C ARG A 92 10.34 0.54 -26.60
N PRO A 93 10.11 -0.54 -25.82
CA PRO A 93 11.15 -1.48 -25.46
C PRO A 93 11.40 -2.48 -26.60
N ARG A 94 12.66 -2.89 -26.78
CA ARG A 94 13.04 -3.92 -27.76
C ARG A 94 13.02 -5.34 -27.20
N SER A 95 12.96 -5.49 -25.88
CA SER A 95 12.97 -6.77 -25.18
C SER A 95 12.30 -6.65 -23.81
N LEU A 96 11.92 -7.81 -23.21
CA LEU A 96 11.40 -7.85 -21.84
C LEU A 96 12.39 -7.29 -20.83
N MET A 97 13.68 -7.60 -20.97
CA MET A 97 14.72 -7.06 -20.09
C MET A 97 14.82 -5.54 -20.18
N ALA A 98 14.79 -4.97 -21.39
CA ALA A 98 14.78 -3.51 -21.56
C ALA A 98 13.50 -2.88 -20.96
N ALA A 99 12.37 -3.57 -21.03
CA ALA A 99 11.14 -3.16 -20.38
C ALA A 99 11.29 -3.17 -18.85
N GLN A 100 11.84 -4.24 -18.29
CA GLN A 100 12.07 -4.37 -16.85
C GLN A 100 13.02 -3.31 -16.32
N VAL A 101 14.14 -3.04 -16.99
CA VAL A 101 15.07 -1.95 -16.59
C VAL A 101 14.34 -0.61 -16.50
N ARG A 102 13.52 -0.28 -17.51
CA ARG A 102 12.78 0.99 -17.52
C ARG A 102 11.70 1.07 -16.43
N THR A 103 11.05 -0.05 -16.13
CA THR A 103 10.00 -0.11 -15.10
C THR A 103 10.55 -0.30 -13.69
N THR A 104 11.83 -0.58 -13.50
CA THR A 104 12.46 -0.74 -12.17
C THR A 104 13.34 0.44 -11.80
N VAL A 105 14.29 0.83 -12.67
CA VAL A 105 15.30 1.86 -12.33
C VAL A 105 14.65 3.22 -12.12
N GLY A 106 13.87 3.71 -13.09
CA GLY A 106 13.23 5.02 -13.00
C GLY A 106 12.29 5.15 -11.81
N PRO A 107 11.32 4.22 -11.64
CA PRO A 107 10.45 4.19 -10.46
C PRO A 107 11.17 4.09 -9.12
N GLY A 108 12.22 3.28 -9.03
CA GLY A 108 12.99 3.15 -7.79
C GLY A 108 13.75 4.42 -7.42
N ILE A 109 14.38 5.09 -8.40
CA ILE A 109 15.02 6.41 -8.16
C ILE A 109 13.97 7.43 -7.72
N LEU A 110 12.80 7.43 -8.35
CA LEU A 110 11.72 8.35 -7.99
C LEU A 110 11.26 8.09 -6.55
N SER A 111 11.16 6.83 -6.14
CA SER A 111 10.75 6.44 -4.80
C SER A 111 11.76 6.83 -3.71
N ALA A 112 13.01 7.09 -4.06
CA ALA A 112 13.96 7.68 -3.12
C ALA A 112 13.54 9.07 -2.64
N PHE A 113 12.70 9.79 -3.39
CA PHE A 113 12.27 11.15 -3.09
C PHE A 113 10.76 11.28 -2.86
N MET A 114 10.02 10.19 -2.97
CA MET A 114 8.58 10.15 -2.78
C MET A 114 8.18 8.84 -2.10
N ASN A 115 7.14 8.87 -1.27
CA ASN A 115 6.63 7.66 -0.64
C ASN A 115 6.25 6.59 -1.69
N ASN A 116 6.49 5.33 -1.37
CA ASN A 116 6.29 4.17 -2.23
C ASN A 116 4.84 4.05 -2.75
N THR A 117 3.85 4.27 -1.89
CA THR A 117 2.42 4.04 -2.19
C THR A 117 1.91 4.88 -3.36
N PRO A 118 2.08 6.23 -3.40
CA PRO A 118 1.68 7.04 -4.56
C PRO A 118 2.41 6.65 -5.84
N VAL A 119 3.70 6.30 -5.75
CA VAL A 119 4.50 5.90 -6.92
C VAL A 119 3.93 4.63 -7.54
N VAL A 120 3.66 3.60 -6.74
CA VAL A 120 3.08 2.33 -7.24
C VAL A 120 1.66 2.54 -7.76
N ALA A 121 0.81 3.28 -7.03
CA ALA A 121 -0.57 3.56 -7.43
C ALA A 121 -0.67 4.18 -8.82
N LEU A 122 0.21 5.13 -9.12
CA LEU A 122 0.27 5.80 -10.41
C LEU A 122 0.85 4.90 -11.52
N LEU A 123 1.89 4.12 -11.18
CA LEU A 123 2.61 3.33 -12.17
C LEU A 123 1.85 2.07 -12.63
N VAL A 124 1.07 1.45 -11.75
CA VAL A 124 0.34 0.22 -12.07
C VAL A 124 -0.54 0.37 -13.32
N PRO A 125 -1.46 1.34 -13.43
CA PRO A 125 -2.28 1.50 -14.63
C PRO A 125 -1.46 1.83 -15.87
N VAL A 126 -0.45 2.70 -15.73
CA VAL A 126 0.42 3.13 -16.85
C VAL A 126 1.21 1.94 -17.40
N ILE A 127 1.85 1.15 -16.53
CA ILE A 127 2.64 -0.03 -16.94
C ILE A 127 1.74 -1.09 -17.55
N ARG A 128 0.52 -1.31 -17.02
CA ARG A 128 -0.44 -2.26 -17.61
C ARG A 128 -0.81 -1.88 -19.04
N GLU A 129 -1.19 -0.63 -19.25
CA GLU A 129 -1.56 -0.17 -20.60
C GLU A 129 -0.36 -0.22 -21.56
N TRP A 130 0.81 0.24 -21.10
CA TRP A 130 2.04 0.20 -21.86
C TRP A 130 2.47 -1.25 -22.19
N ALA A 131 2.39 -2.17 -21.23
CA ALA A 131 2.68 -3.58 -21.44
C ALA A 131 1.73 -4.21 -22.46
N ARG A 132 0.42 -3.88 -22.39
CA ARG A 132 -0.58 -4.34 -23.36
C ARG A 132 -0.27 -3.82 -24.77
N LYS A 133 0.03 -2.54 -24.93
CA LYS A 133 0.40 -1.94 -26.23
C LYS A 133 1.65 -2.60 -26.84
N ASN A 134 2.59 -3.04 -25.99
CA ASN A 134 3.85 -3.67 -26.43
C ASN A 134 3.82 -5.21 -26.35
N ARG A 135 2.68 -5.84 -26.07
CA ARG A 135 2.48 -7.30 -25.94
C ARG A 135 3.42 -7.95 -24.92
N LEU A 136 3.67 -7.26 -23.80
CA LEU A 136 4.53 -7.71 -22.71
C LEU A 136 3.71 -8.32 -21.57
N SER A 137 4.32 -9.23 -20.81
CA SER A 137 3.73 -9.81 -19.60
C SER A 137 3.69 -8.81 -18.47
N VAL A 138 2.49 -8.43 -18.01
CA VAL A 138 2.28 -7.48 -16.90
C VAL A 138 2.85 -8.04 -15.60
N SER A 139 2.66 -9.34 -15.32
CA SER A 139 3.16 -9.99 -14.10
C SER A 139 4.70 -9.98 -13.99
N LYS A 140 5.41 -10.01 -15.13
CA LYS A 140 6.88 -9.93 -15.16
C LYS A 140 7.41 -8.49 -15.04
N LEU A 141 6.53 -7.49 -14.99
CA LEU A 141 6.90 -6.07 -14.87
C LEU A 141 6.51 -5.49 -13.51
N LEU A 142 5.28 -5.77 -13.02
CA LEU A 142 4.76 -5.13 -11.81
C LEU A 142 5.48 -5.58 -10.53
N MET A 143 5.75 -6.89 -10.36
CA MET A 143 6.44 -7.38 -9.15
C MET A 143 7.87 -6.83 -9.04
N PRO A 144 8.73 -6.93 -10.07
CA PRO A 144 10.07 -6.33 -10.04
C PRO A 144 10.02 -4.81 -9.85
N MET A 145 9.07 -4.12 -10.47
CA MET A 145 8.86 -2.68 -10.27
C MET A 145 8.56 -2.35 -8.81
N ASN A 146 7.62 -3.06 -8.22
CA ASN A 146 7.24 -2.84 -6.83
C ASN A 146 8.41 -3.06 -5.85
N CYS A 147 9.15 -4.16 -6.01
CA CYS A 147 10.35 -4.39 -5.20
C CYS A 147 11.41 -3.30 -5.38
N ALA A 148 11.61 -2.81 -6.62
CA ALA A 148 12.54 -1.73 -6.89
C ALA A 148 12.07 -0.39 -6.28
N VAL A 149 10.76 -0.11 -6.27
CA VAL A 149 10.18 1.07 -5.61
C VAL A 149 10.41 1.00 -4.09
N VAL A 150 10.15 -0.14 -3.46
CA VAL A 150 10.34 -0.32 -2.02
C VAL A 150 11.82 -0.17 -1.63
N LEU A 151 12.73 -0.82 -2.36
CA LEU A 151 14.18 -0.71 -2.10
C LEU A 151 14.73 0.68 -2.45
N GLY A 152 14.18 1.33 -3.48
CA GLY A 152 14.48 2.72 -3.82
C GLY A 152 14.09 3.68 -2.70
N GLY A 153 12.95 3.42 -2.03
CA GLY A 153 12.51 4.17 -0.86
C GLY A 153 13.47 4.11 0.34
N LEU A 154 14.36 3.12 0.41
CA LEU A 154 15.42 3.04 1.42
C LEU A 154 16.64 3.92 1.09
N CYS A 155 16.72 4.52 -0.10
CA CYS A 155 17.88 5.32 -0.49
C CYS A 155 17.89 6.73 0.12
N SER A 156 16.84 7.16 0.81
CA SER A 156 16.81 8.42 1.56
C SER A 156 15.82 8.35 2.73
N LEU A 157 15.86 9.31 3.63
CA LEU A 157 14.89 9.40 4.72
C LEU A 157 13.46 9.66 4.20
N ILE A 158 13.29 10.36 3.08
CA ILE A 158 11.98 10.75 2.54
C ILE A 158 11.26 9.62 1.82
N GLY A 159 12.03 8.67 1.27
CA GLY A 159 11.50 7.66 0.36
C GLY A 159 10.47 6.72 0.98
N THR A 160 10.52 6.50 2.30
CA THR A 160 9.49 5.76 3.02
C THR A 160 9.23 6.36 4.39
N SER A 161 7.96 6.32 4.83
CA SER A 161 7.55 6.81 6.16
C SER A 161 8.31 6.13 7.30
N THR A 162 8.66 4.87 7.14
CA THR A 162 9.41 4.08 8.13
C THR A 162 10.76 4.72 8.46
N ASN A 163 11.50 5.19 7.45
CA ASN A 163 12.79 5.83 7.66
C ASN A 163 12.65 7.12 8.49
N VAL A 164 11.66 7.96 8.15
CA VAL A 164 11.40 9.23 8.84
C VAL A 164 10.99 8.98 10.30
N VAL A 165 10.16 7.96 10.53
CA VAL A 165 9.70 7.58 11.87
C VAL A 165 10.87 7.12 12.74
N VAL A 166 11.74 6.25 12.20
CA VAL A 166 12.91 5.76 12.93
C VAL A 166 13.92 6.89 13.17
N ALA A 167 14.12 7.79 12.20
CA ALA A 167 14.96 8.97 12.40
C ALA A 167 14.45 9.82 13.58
N GLY A 168 13.15 10.08 13.65
CA GLY A 168 12.56 10.81 14.79
C GLY A 168 12.69 10.09 16.14
N LEU A 169 12.76 8.75 16.15
CA LEU A 169 13.08 7.97 17.37
C LEU A 169 14.55 8.12 17.79
N VAL A 170 15.45 8.10 16.81
CA VAL A 170 16.89 8.29 17.03
C VAL A 170 17.13 9.71 17.58
N ASP A 171 16.55 10.73 16.95
CA ASP A 171 16.70 12.13 17.34
C ASP A 171 16.24 12.36 18.78
N LYS A 172 15.10 11.75 19.17
CA LYS A 172 14.62 11.77 20.56
C LYS A 172 15.63 11.19 21.55
N ARG A 173 16.32 10.12 21.18
CA ARG A 173 17.34 9.47 22.03
C ARG A 173 18.60 10.32 22.15
N ILE A 174 19.02 10.94 21.06
CA ILE A 174 20.17 11.86 21.06
C ILE A 174 19.87 13.07 21.95
N ALA A 175 18.67 13.67 21.81
CA ALA A 175 18.25 14.80 22.64
C ALA A 175 18.16 14.46 24.15
N ALA A 176 17.98 13.18 24.50
CA ALA A 176 17.99 12.71 25.89
C ALA A 176 19.40 12.54 26.49
N GLY A 177 20.47 12.97 25.79
CA GLY A 177 21.84 13.00 26.32
C GLY A 177 22.63 11.71 26.13
N LEU A 178 22.26 10.88 25.17
CA LEU A 178 23.03 9.69 24.78
C LEU A 178 24.08 10.05 23.71
N ASP A 179 24.91 11.04 24.03
CA ASP A 179 25.99 11.54 23.17
C ASP A 179 27.15 10.54 23.09
N ARG A 180 27.01 9.55 22.21
CA ARG A 180 28.17 8.80 21.71
C ARG A 180 28.48 9.29 20.30
N PRO A 181 29.72 9.70 19.98
CA PRO A 181 30.08 10.13 18.63
C PRO A 181 29.92 8.95 17.65
N TRP A 182 29.30 9.21 16.52
CA TRP A 182 29.00 8.21 15.49
C TRP A 182 30.15 8.17 14.49
N GLY A 183 30.75 7.01 14.25
CA GLY A 183 31.67 6.81 13.14
C GLY A 183 30.94 6.31 11.90
N VAL A 184 31.13 6.96 10.75
CA VAL A 184 30.73 6.42 9.44
C VAL A 184 31.98 5.94 8.71
N LEU A 185 31.84 4.79 8.07
CA LEU A 185 32.76 4.06 7.20
C LEU A 185 34.10 4.75 6.90
N ASP A 186 35.19 4.20 7.41
CA ASP A 186 36.53 4.51 6.95
C ASP A 186 36.82 3.75 5.65
N LEU A 187 36.62 4.41 4.52
CA LEU A 187 36.91 3.87 3.20
C LEU A 187 38.39 4.07 2.77
N THR A 188 39.25 4.53 3.68
CA THR A 188 40.67 4.73 3.38
C THR A 188 41.38 3.42 3.00
N TRP A 189 40.90 2.28 3.50
CA TRP A 189 41.39 0.94 3.10
C TRP A 189 41.12 0.62 1.61
N ALA A 190 40.13 1.26 0.98
CA ALA A 190 39.82 1.09 -0.45
C ALA A 190 40.50 2.14 -1.33
N GLY A 191 41.44 2.93 -0.77
CA GLY A 191 42.16 3.98 -1.50
C GLY A 191 41.33 5.21 -1.80
N ILE A 192 40.18 5.39 -1.14
CA ILE A 192 39.34 6.58 -1.27
C ILE A 192 39.88 7.67 -0.33
N PRO A 193 40.12 8.90 -0.83
CA PRO A 193 40.66 9.98 0.01
C PRO A 193 39.78 10.24 1.25
N ALA A 194 40.42 10.51 2.39
CA ALA A 194 39.74 10.81 3.66
C ALA A 194 38.71 11.95 3.57
N ALA A 195 38.84 12.85 2.60
CA ALA A 195 37.84 13.87 2.28
C ALA A 195 36.49 13.31 1.79
N TRP A 196 36.46 12.03 1.33
CA TRP A 196 35.27 11.35 0.79
C TRP A 196 34.85 10.16 1.66
N GLY A 197 35.70 9.71 2.61
CA GLY A 197 35.50 8.52 3.43
C GLY A 197 36.09 8.66 4.84
N GLY A 198 36.38 9.86 5.30
CA GLY A 198 36.83 10.09 6.68
C GLY A 198 35.68 9.82 7.65
N LEU A 199 36.02 9.26 8.82
CA LEU A 199 35.14 9.13 9.97
C LEU A 199 34.45 10.49 10.24
N ARG A 200 33.23 10.68 9.76
CA ARG A 200 32.39 11.77 10.25
C ARG A 200 31.91 11.37 11.63
N GLU A 201 32.45 11.99 12.65
CA GLU A 201 31.84 11.96 13.97
C GLU A 201 30.48 12.64 13.87
N PHE A 202 29.42 11.85 13.74
CA PHE A 202 28.07 12.36 13.75
C PHE A 202 27.65 12.59 15.22
N THR A 203 27.61 13.82 15.60
CA THR A 203 27.08 14.27 16.90
C THR A 203 25.68 14.86 16.77
N GLY A 204 25.01 14.66 15.62
CA GLY A 204 23.74 15.29 15.26
C GLY A 204 22.65 14.30 14.84
N PRO A 205 21.44 14.81 14.46
CA PRO A 205 20.35 14.03 13.95
C PRO A 205 20.72 13.30 12.65
N LEU A 206 19.98 12.21 12.33
CA LEU A 206 20.22 11.46 11.09
C LEU A 206 19.99 12.35 9.86
N GLY A 207 21.03 12.47 9.04
CA GLY A 207 20.97 13.19 7.77
C GLY A 207 20.11 12.49 6.73
N MET A 208 19.63 13.26 5.76
CA MET A 208 18.73 12.78 4.69
C MET A 208 19.27 11.56 3.95
N PHE A 209 20.57 11.46 3.77
CA PHE A 209 21.24 10.43 2.98
C PHE A 209 22.10 9.44 3.79
N ASP A 210 22.01 9.44 5.11
CA ASP A 210 22.80 8.50 5.92
C ASP A 210 22.44 7.04 5.62
N ILE A 211 21.16 6.75 5.43
CA ILE A 211 20.68 5.43 5.05
C ILE A 211 21.09 5.03 3.60
N THR A 212 21.48 5.99 2.77
CA THR A 212 21.82 5.78 1.35
C THR A 212 22.95 4.78 1.17
N TRP A 213 23.94 4.77 2.08
CA TRP A 213 25.07 3.85 2.04
C TRP A 213 24.64 2.38 2.13
N LEU A 214 23.56 2.11 2.81
CA LEU A 214 22.95 0.79 2.86
C LEU A 214 21.87 0.62 1.77
N GLY A 215 21.05 1.65 1.53
CA GLY A 215 19.93 1.61 0.60
C GLY A 215 20.35 1.39 -0.84
N VAL A 216 21.39 2.08 -1.33
CA VAL A 216 21.84 1.96 -2.73
C VAL A 216 22.36 0.55 -3.06
N PRO A 217 23.24 -0.09 -2.27
CA PRO A 217 23.61 -1.49 -2.51
C PRO A 217 22.41 -2.43 -2.55
N LEU A 218 21.45 -2.28 -1.63
CA LEU A 218 20.24 -3.09 -1.60
C LEU A 218 19.36 -2.85 -2.84
N PHE A 219 19.22 -1.60 -3.27
CA PHE A 219 18.48 -1.24 -4.47
C PHE A 219 19.10 -1.83 -5.73
N VAL A 220 20.42 -1.74 -5.89
CA VAL A 220 21.14 -2.33 -7.02
C VAL A 220 20.97 -3.85 -7.06
N VAL A 221 21.15 -4.52 -5.92
CA VAL A 221 20.93 -5.98 -5.83
C VAL A 221 19.49 -6.34 -6.10
N GLY A 222 18.52 -5.56 -5.61
CA GLY A 222 17.09 -5.76 -5.91
C GLY A 222 16.77 -5.62 -7.40
N ILE A 223 17.38 -4.67 -8.11
CA ILE A 223 17.25 -4.56 -9.57
C ILE A 223 17.83 -5.79 -10.26
N VAL A 224 19.05 -6.17 -9.93
CA VAL A 224 19.71 -7.37 -10.51
C VAL A 224 18.86 -8.62 -10.26
N TYR A 225 18.37 -8.80 -9.04
CA TYR A 225 17.43 -9.86 -8.69
C TYR A 225 16.17 -9.78 -9.54
N GLY A 226 15.56 -8.60 -9.65
CA GLY A 226 14.35 -8.38 -10.45
C GLY A 226 14.53 -8.78 -11.92
N LEU A 227 15.65 -8.41 -12.53
CA LEU A 227 15.97 -8.70 -13.93
C LEU A 227 16.28 -10.19 -14.19
N THR A 228 16.86 -10.88 -13.21
CA THR A 228 17.27 -12.28 -13.33
C THR A 228 16.18 -13.24 -12.86
N ALA A 229 15.75 -13.12 -11.60
CA ALA A 229 14.83 -14.04 -10.94
C ALA A 229 13.41 -14.02 -11.55
N SER A 230 12.95 -12.89 -12.08
CA SER A 230 11.64 -12.75 -12.69
C SER A 230 11.40 -13.71 -13.86
N ARG A 231 12.46 -14.13 -14.56
CA ARG A 231 12.37 -15.05 -15.70
C ARG A 231 11.96 -16.45 -15.26
N TRP A 232 12.41 -16.90 -14.10
CA TRP A 232 12.23 -18.27 -13.61
C TRP A 232 11.18 -18.38 -12.51
N LEU A 233 11.12 -17.38 -11.61
CA LEU A 233 10.23 -17.42 -10.45
C LEU A 233 8.85 -16.86 -10.75
N LEU A 234 8.71 -15.91 -11.69
CA LEU A 234 7.43 -15.34 -12.05
C LEU A 234 6.85 -16.01 -13.29
N LYS A 235 5.66 -16.58 -13.13
CA LYS A 235 4.88 -17.12 -14.25
C LYS A 235 4.29 -15.98 -15.07
N ASP A 236 4.12 -16.21 -16.37
CA ASP A 236 3.34 -15.29 -17.21
C ASP A 236 1.86 -15.48 -16.86
N ARG A 237 1.33 -14.51 -16.15
CA ARG A 237 -0.07 -14.50 -15.74
C ARG A 237 -0.82 -13.41 -16.47
N ARG A 238 -2.05 -13.71 -16.80
CA ARG A 238 -3.01 -12.71 -17.27
C ARG A 238 -3.91 -12.34 -16.09
N PRO A 239 -4.28 -11.05 -15.92
CA PRO A 239 -5.29 -10.67 -14.95
C PRO A 239 -6.53 -11.54 -15.17
N ALA A 240 -7.10 -12.08 -14.10
CA ALA A 240 -8.27 -12.96 -14.17
C ALA A 240 -9.53 -12.22 -14.65
N VAL A 241 -9.52 -10.90 -14.47
CA VAL A 241 -10.56 -10.01 -14.94
C VAL A 241 -9.87 -8.81 -15.60
N SER A 242 -10.19 -8.52 -16.84
CA SER A 242 -9.65 -7.37 -17.55
C SER A 242 -10.71 -6.69 -18.40
N ARG A 243 -10.52 -5.38 -18.64
CA ARG A 243 -11.39 -4.58 -19.50
C ARG A 243 -11.44 -5.09 -20.96
N GLY A 244 -10.48 -5.93 -21.35
CA GLY A 244 -10.44 -6.55 -22.68
C GLY A 244 -11.21 -7.86 -22.77
N ASP A 245 -11.76 -8.36 -21.64
CA ASP A 245 -12.69 -9.45 -21.66
C ASP A 245 -13.99 -8.95 -22.28
N ASP A 246 -14.48 -9.64 -23.29
CA ASP A 246 -15.69 -9.23 -24.00
C ASP A 246 -16.87 -9.21 -22.99
N PRO A 247 -17.50 -8.05 -22.74
CA PRO A 247 -18.65 -7.97 -21.83
C PRO A 247 -19.77 -8.93 -22.21
N ARG A 248 -19.84 -9.33 -23.48
CA ARG A 248 -20.81 -10.32 -24.00
C ARG A 248 -20.65 -11.70 -23.37
N GLN A 249 -19.48 -12.02 -22.82
CA GLN A 249 -19.29 -13.29 -22.10
C GLN A 249 -19.99 -13.30 -20.73
N TYR A 250 -20.49 -12.16 -20.27
CA TYR A 250 -21.04 -11.96 -18.93
C TYR A 250 -22.47 -11.43 -18.92
N SER A 251 -22.99 -10.98 -20.05
CA SER A 251 -24.31 -10.37 -20.15
C SER A 251 -25.20 -11.07 -21.18
N LEU A 252 -26.48 -11.13 -20.86
CA LEU A 252 -27.52 -11.63 -21.72
C LEU A 252 -28.66 -10.61 -21.81
N GLU A 253 -29.08 -10.29 -23.02
CA GLU A 253 -30.19 -9.38 -23.26
C GLU A 253 -31.47 -10.16 -23.59
N MET A 254 -32.53 -9.81 -22.89
CA MET A 254 -33.87 -10.33 -23.11
C MET A 254 -34.84 -9.19 -23.32
N VAL A 255 -35.83 -9.36 -24.20
CA VAL A 255 -36.88 -8.36 -24.46
C VAL A 255 -38.19 -8.84 -23.87
N VAL A 256 -38.89 -7.92 -23.18
CA VAL A 256 -40.23 -8.17 -22.65
C VAL A 256 -41.21 -8.13 -23.84
N GLU A 257 -41.95 -9.21 -24.06
CA GLU A 257 -42.92 -9.30 -25.15
C GLU A 257 -44.03 -8.28 -24.97
N PRO A 258 -44.29 -7.43 -25.99
CA PRO A 258 -45.44 -6.52 -25.97
C PRO A 258 -46.75 -7.30 -25.82
N GLY A 259 -47.53 -6.99 -24.78
CA GLY A 259 -48.77 -7.72 -24.45
C GLY A 259 -48.57 -9.03 -23.68
N GLY A 260 -47.34 -9.39 -23.36
CA GLY A 260 -47.01 -10.59 -22.56
C GLY A 260 -47.39 -10.42 -21.08
N GLY A 261 -47.50 -11.56 -20.37
CA GLY A 261 -47.92 -11.60 -18.96
C GLY A 261 -46.97 -10.93 -17.96
N LEU A 262 -45.83 -10.38 -18.41
CA LEU A 262 -44.87 -9.63 -17.58
C LEU A 262 -45.12 -8.12 -17.61
N VAL A 263 -45.88 -7.62 -18.61
CA VAL A 263 -46.15 -6.19 -18.73
C VAL A 263 -46.99 -5.71 -17.52
N GLY A 264 -46.55 -4.62 -16.88
CA GLY A 264 -47.15 -4.06 -15.68
C GLY A 264 -46.75 -4.72 -14.36
N ARG A 265 -46.09 -5.88 -14.38
CA ARG A 265 -45.57 -6.52 -13.16
C ARG A 265 -44.29 -5.82 -12.69
N THR A 266 -44.06 -5.86 -11.38
CA THR A 266 -42.80 -5.40 -10.83
C THR A 266 -41.71 -6.46 -11.05
N ILE A 267 -40.45 -6.05 -11.05
CA ILE A 267 -39.30 -6.96 -11.17
C ILE A 267 -39.37 -8.11 -10.16
N GLU A 268 -39.78 -7.78 -8.94
CA GLU A 268 -39.91 -8.78 -7.86
C GLU A 268 -41.08 -9.74 -8.12
N SER A 269 -42.26 -9.21 -8.49
CA SER A 269 -43.44 -10.04 -8.78
C SER A 269 -43.30 -10.84 -10.09
N ALA A 270 -42.44 -10.42 -10.98
CA ALA A 270 -42.06 -11.13 -12.22
C ALA A 270 -41.04 -12.27 -11.96
N GLY A 271 -40.50 -12.41 -10.72
CA GLY A 271 -39.50 -13.42 -10.39
C GLY A 271 -38.09 -13.15 -10.97
N LEU A 272 -37.85 -11.93 -11.51
CA LEU A 272 -36.61 -11.60 -12.19
C LEU A 272 -35.50 -11.15 -11.22
N ARG A 273 -35.79 -11.09 -9.91
CA ARG A 273 -34.83 -10.69 -8.89
C ARG A 273 -34.06 -11.87 -8.29
N HIS A 274 -34.64 -13.06 -8.25
CA HIS A 274 -34.12 -14.24 -7.57
C HIS A 274 -33.72 -15.36 -8.53
N LEU A 275 -33.18 -15.00 -9.67
CA LEU A 275 -32.67 -15.96 -10.65
C LEU A 275 -31.36 -16.59 -10.17
N ASP A 276 -31.23 -17.91 -10.31
CA ASP A 276 -30.02 -18.60 -9.96
C ASP A 276 -28.88 -18.29 -10.94
N GLY A 277 -27.78 -17.73 -10.41
CA GLY A 277 -26.60 -17.39 -11.19
C GLY A 277 -26.70 -16.12 -12.05
N LEU A 278 -27.87 -15.47 -12.13
CA LEU A 278 -28.12 -14.28 -12.94
C LEU A 278 -28.74 -13.16 -12.10
N PHE A 279 -28.46 -11.90 -12.44
CA PHE A 279 -29.21 -10.78 -11.91
C PHE A 279 -29.48 -9.72 -12.99
N LEU A 280 -30.61 -9.02 -12.85
CA LEU A 280 -30.99 -7.94 -13.75
C LEU A 280 -30.17 -6.69 -13.44
N MET A 281 -29.35 -6.27 -14.40
CA MET A 281 -28.44 -5.13 -14.28
C MET A 281 -29.15 -3.82 -14.64
N GLU A 282 -29.80 -3.79 -15.83
CA GLU A 282 -30.47 -2.59 -16.33
C GLU A 282 -31.68 -2.93 -17.20
N ILE A 283 -32.52 -1.93 -17.41
CA ILE A 283 -33.66 -1.94 -18.37
C ILE A 283 -33.41 -0.83 -19.37
N ASP A 284 -33.30 -1.19 -20.65
CA ASP A 284 -33.28 -0.23 -21.76
C ASP A 284 -34.70 -0.07 -22.33
N ARG A 285 -35.25 1.15 -22.24
CA ARG A 285 -36.57 1.57 -22.74
C ARG A 285 -36.45 2.48 -23.95
N GLY A 286 -35.60 2.17 -24.87
CA GLY A 286 -35.44 2.89 -26.11
C GLY A 286 -34.74 4.24 -25.97
N ASP A 287 -35.35 5.20 -25.32
CA ASP A 287 -34.78 6.54 -25.06
C ASP A 287 -34.20 6.73 -23.65
N ARG A 288 -34.49 5.77 -22.77
CA ARG A 288 -34.06 5.83 -21.35
C ARG A 288 -33.53 4.50 -20.85
N VAL A 289 -32.32 4.53 -20.32
CA VAL A 289 -31.71 3.39 -19.61
C VAL A 289 -31.99 3.52 -18.12
N ILE A 290 -32.69 2.54 -17.54
CA ILE A 290 -32.94 2.45 -16.09
C ILE A 290 -31.86 1.55 -15.53
N ALA A 291 -30.85 2.16 -15.03
CA ALA A 291 -29.81 1.49 -14.33
C ALA A 291 -30.15 1.38 -12.86
N ALA A 292 -29.57 0.40 -12.16
CA ALA A 292 -29.90 0.14 -10.77
C ALA A 292 -31.40 -0.14 -10.57
N VAL A 293 -31.93 -1.09 -11.34
CA VAL A 293 -33.36 -1.43 -11.37
C VAL A 293 -33.92 -1.69 -9.98
N SER A 294 -34.92 -0.88 -9.55
CA SER A 294 -35.63 -1.10 -8.30
C SER A 294 -36.45 -2.39 -8.36
N PRO A 295 -36.62 -3.12 -7.23
CA PRO A 295 -37.52 -4.26 -7.15
C PRO A 295 -38.95 -3.92 -7.52
N THR A 296 -39.35 -2.68 -7.26
CA THR A 296 -40.70 -2.13 -7.50
C THR A 296 -40.88 -1.56 -8.90
N GLU A 297 -39.80 -1.50 -9.73
CA GLU A 297 -39.89 -1.03 -11.11
C GLU A 297 -40.85 -1.92 -11.92
N ARG A 298 -41.73 -1.30 -12.70
CA ARG A 298 -42.72 -2.02 -13.51
C ARG A 298 -42.21 -2.21 -14.93
N LEU A 299 -42.31 -3.45 -15.40
CA LEU A 299 -41.94 -3.84 -16.75
C LEU A 299 -42.94 -3.28 -17.77
N GLN A 300 -42.42 -2.80 -18.90
CA GLN A 300 -43.19 -2.36 -20.05
C GLN A 300 -42.92 -3.28 -21.25
N GLY A 301 -43.90 -3.39 -22.13
CA GLY A 301 -43.74 -4.13 -23.38
C GLY A 301 -42.65 -3.50 -24.25
N GLY A 302 -41.68 -4.32 -24.68
CA GLY A 302 -40.54 -3.82 -25.44
C GLY A 302 -39.32 -3.46 -24.57
N ASP A 303 -39.41 -3.47 -23.21
CA ASP A 303 -38.26 -3.29 -22.34
C ASP A 303 -37.19 -4.31 -22.69
N ARG A 304 -35.96 -3.84 -22.92
CA ARG A 304 -34.78 -4.70 -23.07
C ARG A 304 -34.10 -4.85 -21.71
N LEU A 305 -34.09 -6.04 -21.17
CA LEU A 305 -33.56 -6.40 -19.87
C LEU A 305 -32.16 -6.95 -20.04
N VAL A 306 -31.17 -6.33 -19.45
CA VAL A 306 -29.78 -6.79 -19.47
C VAL A 306 -29.48 -7.55 -18.17
N PHE A 307 -29.21 -8.84 -18.29
CA PHE A 307 -28.82 -9.71 -17.19
C PHE A 307 -27.32 -9.95 -17.21
N VAL A 308 -26.72 -10.05 -16.03
CA VAL A 308 -25.28 -10.37 -15.85
C VAL A 308 -25.15 -11.55 -14.92
N GLY A 309 -24.23 -12.47 -15.26
CA GLY A 309 -23.96 -13.63 -14.43
C GLY A 309 -23.33 -14.80 -15.18
N VAL A 310 -23.56 -16.02 -14.69
CA VAL A 310 -22.99 -17.23 -15.28
C VAL A 310 -23.80 -17.62 -16.51
N ILE A 311 -23.12 -17.77 -17.66
CA ILE A 311 -23.77 -18.06 -18.97
C ILE A 311 -24.55 -19.38 -18.94
N ASP A 312 -24.11 -20.35 -18.14
CA ASP A 312 -24.80 -21.64 -18.01
C ASP A 312 -26.21 -21.51 -17.41
N SER A 313 -26.52 -20.38 -16.78
CA SER A 313 -27.85 -20.07 -16.22
C SER A 313 -28.83 -19.41 -17.23
N VAL A 314 -28.43 -19.25 -18.48
CA VAL A 314 -29.29 -18.73 -19.59
C VAL A 314 -30.57 -19.55 -19.74
N VAL A 315 -30.49 -20.84 -19.51
CA VAL A 315 -31.63 -21.77 -19.58
C VAL A 315 -32.76 -21.37 -18.60
N GLU A 316 -32.42 -20.76 -17.48
CA GLU A 316 -33.43 -20.29 -16.50
C GLU A 316 -34.24 -19.10 -17.04
N LEU A 317 -33.61 -18.16 -17.77
CA LEU A 317 -34.32 -17.03 -18.38
C LEU A 317 -35.22 -17.47 -19.54
N GLN A 318 -34.85 -18.52 -20.29
CA GLN A 318 -35.68 -19.06 -21.37
C GLN A 318 -36.95 -19.73 -20.84
N LYS A 319 -36.99 -20.11 -19.57
CA LYS A 319 -38.20 -20.68 -18.92
C LYS A 319 -39.21 -19.60 -18.51
N VAL A 320 -38.80 -18.33 -18.45
CA VAL A 320 -39.67 -17.23 -18.05
C VAL A 320 -40.60 -16.85 -19.21
N ARG A 321 -41.89 -17.18 -19.09
CA ARG A 321 -42.89 -16.84 -20.12
C ARG A 321 -43.03 -15.34 -20.26
N GLY A 322 -42.93 -14.81 -21.51
CA GLY A 322 -43.00 -13.39 -21.81
C GLY A 322 -41.67 -12.69 -21.93
N LEU A 323 -40.53 -13.43 -21.85
CA LEU A 323 -39.21 -12.98 -22.24
C LEU A 323 -38.77 -13.70 -23.52
N ARG A 324 -38.21 -12.95 -24.47
CA ARG A 324 -37.55 -13.51 -25.65
C ARG A 324 -36.12 -12.99 -25.75
N PRO A 325 -35.15 -13.77 -26.28
CA PRO A 325 -33.82 -13.27 -26.56
C PRO A 325 -33.85 -12.05 -27.49
N ALA A 326 -33.02 -11.06 -27.21
CA ALA A 326 -32.87 -9.94 -28.14
C ALA A 326 -32.18 -10.43 -29.42
N THR A 327 -32.78 -10.14 -30.59
CA THR A 327 -32.23 -10.59 -31.89
C THR A 327 -30.94 -9.87 -32.26
N ASP A 328 -30.73 -8.66 -31.72
CA ASP A 328 -29.54 -7.84 -31.89
C ASP A 328 -28.87 -7.67 -30.53
N GLN A 329 -28.12 -8.68 -30.11
CA GLN A 329 -27.35 -8.62 -28.86
C GLN A 329 -26.18 -7.64 -29.04
N VAL A 330 -26.47 -6.35 -29.02
CA VAL A 330 -25.48 -5.27 -29.02
C VAL A 330 -25.42 -4.69 -27.61
N PHE A 331 -24.49 -5.19 -26.83
CA PHE A 331 -24.16 -4.53 -25.55
C PHE A 331 -23.43 -3.22 -25.86
N LYS A 332 -24.13 -2.10 -25.72
CA LYS A 332 -23.64 -0.76 -26.05
C LYS A 332 -22.95 -0.12 -24.85
N LEU A 333 -21.82 -0.67 -24.39
CA LEU A 333 -20.94 0.04 -23.46
C LEU A 333 -20.36 1.33 -24.07
N ASP A 334 -20.31 1.40 -25.40
CA ASP A 334 -19.81 2.55 -26.16
C ASP A 334 -20.93 3.48 -26.67
N ASP A 335 -22.18 3.30 -26.22
CA ASP A 335 -23.25 4.22 -26.58
C ASP A 335 -23.05 5.59 -25.90
N PRO A 336 -23.00 6.71 -26.65
CA PRO A 336 -22.87 8.06 -26.08
C PRO A 336 -23.96 8.44 -25.07
N ARG A 337 -25.07 7.69 -25.01
CA ARG A 337 -26.15 7.87 -24.04
C ARG A 337 -25.92 7.16 -22.70
N SER A 338 -24.97 6.23 -22.61
CA SER A 338 -24.58 5.56 -21.38
C SER A 338 -23.34 6.26 -20.82
N GLU A 339 -23.50 7.11 -19.82
CA GLU A 339 -22.38 7.72 -19.06
C GLU A 339 -21.62 6.68 -18.22
N ARG A 340 -21.84 5.38 -18.47
CA ARG A 340 -21.30 4.29 -17.67
C ARG A 340 -20.08 3.68 -18.30
N ARG A 341 -19.17 3.26 -17.42
CA ARG A 341 -17.88 2.72 -17.80
C ARG A 341 -17.54 1.48 -17.00
N LEU A 342 -16.78 0.60 -17.61
CA LEU A 342 -16.18 -0.52 -16.90
C LEU A 342 -14.95 -0.02 -16.12
N VAL A 343 -15.00 -0.24 -14.82
CA VAL A 343 -13.94 0.12 -13.88
C VAL A 343 -13.44 -1.13 -13.20
N GLU A 344 -12.15 -1.29 -13.16
CA GLU A 344 -11.50 -2.31 -12.37
C GLU A 344 -11.07 -1.70 -11.04
N ALA A 345 -11.44 -2.33 -9.93
CA ALA A 345 -11.12 -1.87 -8.59
C ALA A 345 -10.65 -3.04 -7.72
N VAL A 346 -9.62 -2.83 -6.93
CA VAL A 346 -9.15 -3.81 -5.95
C VAL A 346 -9.70 -3.44 -4.58
N VAL A 347 -10.28 -4.41 -3.87
CA VAL A 347 -10.83 -4.21 -2.53
C VAL A 347 -9.70 -3.96 -1.54
N SER A 348 -9.76 -2.81 -0.87
CA SER A 348 -8.82 -2.44 0.20
C SER A 348 -9.18 -3.15 1.51
N PRO A 349 -8.22 -3.42 2.41
CA PRO A 349 -8.49 -3.89 3.76
C PRO A 349 -9.41 -2.97 4.57
N THR A 350 -9.40 -1.67 4.26
CA THR A 350 -10.24 -0.65 4.93
C THR A 350 -11.65 -0.54 4.34
N CYS A 351 -11.99 -1.35 3.35
CA CYS A 351 -13.34 -1.37 2.78
C CYS A 351 -14.36 -1.89 3.82
N PRO A 352 -15.42 -1.12 4.13
CA PRO A 352 -16.40 -1.49 5.15
C PRO A 352 -17.24 -2.72 4.80
N LEU A 353 -17.14 -3.20 3.55
CA LEU A 353 -17.84 -4.39 3.08
C LEU A 353 -16.98 -5.66 3.13
N VAL A 354 -15.74 -5.59 3.57
CA VAL A 354 -14.89 -6.76 3.80
C VAL A 354 -15.55 -7.68 4.84
N GLY A 355 -15.59 -8.99 4.56
CA GLY A 355 -16.24 -10.00 5.38
C GLY A 355 -17.77 -10.06 5.25
N ARG A 356 -18.39 -9.25 4.36
CA ARG A 356 -19.82 -9.32 4.02
C ARG A 356 -19.99 -9.76 2.59
N THR A 357 -21.13 -10.40 2.32
CA THR A 357 -21.49 -10.70 0.93
C THR A 357 -21.84 -9.42 0.18
N ILE A 358 -21.63 -9.39 -1.15
CA ILE A 358 -21.97 -8.25 -2.00
C ILE A 358 -23.44 -7.85 -1.83
N ARG A 359 -24.31 -8.83 -1.57
CA ARG A 359 -25.74 -8.64 -1.32
C ARG A 359 -26.01 -8.01 0.04
N GLU A 360 -25.47 -8.59 1.12
CA GLU A 360 -25.65 -8.08 2.48
C GLU A 360 -25.06 -6.69 2.67
N GLY A 361 -23.91 -6.43 2.01
CA GLY A 361 -23.27 -5.12 1.98
C GLY A 361 -24.03 -4.07 1.17
N ASN A 362 -25.12 -4.45 0.47
CA ASN A 362 -25.86 -3.57 -0.43
C ASN A 362 -24.93 -2.77 -1.35
N PHE A 363 -23.92 -3.46 -1.93
CA PHE A 363 -22.82 -2.84 -2.69
C PHE A 363 -23.31 -1.79 -3.70
N ARG A 364 -24.38 -2.13 -4.41
CA ARG A 364 -24.96 -1.27 -5.46
C ARG A 364 -25.47 0.07 -4.91
N SER A 365 -26.23 0.06 -3.82
CA SER A 365 -26.77 1.28 -3.21
C SER A 365 -25.69 2.07 -2.47
N THR A 366 -24.70 1.38 -1.89
CA THR A 366 -23.60 2.00 -1.17
C THR A 366 -22.66 2.75 -2.11
N TYR A 367 -22.33 2.17 -3.26
CA TYR A 367 -21.32 2.71 -4.18
C TYR A 367 -21.89 3.27 -5.48
N GLY A 368 -23.15 3.01 -5.82
CA GLY A 368 -23.74 3.40 -7.11
C GLY A 368 -23.09 2.69 -8.30
N ALA A 369 -22.52 1.50 -8.06
CA ALA A 369 -21.81 0.68 -9.03
C ALA A 369 -22.29 -0.76 -8.97
N VAL A 370 -22.19 -1.48 -10.08
CA VAL A 370 -22.59 -2.88 -10.20
C VAL A 370 -21.36 -3.75 -10.36
N VAL A 371 -21.25 -4.81 -9.54
CA VAL A 371 -20.17 -5.80 -9.68
C VAL A 371 -20.54 -6.78 -10.79
N ILE A 372 -19.72 -6.83 -11.85
CA ILE A 372 -19.89 -7.73 -13.00
C ILE A 372 -19.14 -9.02 -12.81
N ALA A 373 -17.93 -8.95 -12.22
CA ALA A 373 -17.11 -10.11 -11.92
C ALA A 373 -16.22 -9.84 -10.71
N VAL A 374 -15.84 -10.91 -10.03
CA VAL A 374 -14.88 -10.90 -8.93
C VAL A 374 -13.78 -11.89 -9.25
N ALA A 375 -12.53 -11.48 -9.10
CA ALA A 375 -11.37 -12.36 -9.17
C ALA A 375 -10.62 -12.35 -7.84
N ARG A 376 -10.22 -13.53 -7.39
CA ARG A 376 -9.43 -13.78 -6.19
C ARG A 376 -8.30 -14.72 -6.53
N ASP A 377 -7.12 -14.48 -5.99
CA ASP A 377 -5.92 -15.30 -6.23
C ASP A 377 -5.60 -15.53 -7.73
N GLY A 378 -5.90 -14.51 -8.56
CA GLY A 378 -5.69 -14.58 -9.99
C GLY A 378 -6.65 -15.52 -10.73
N GLU A 379 -7.75 -15.95 -10.08
CA GLU A 379 -8.81 -16.75 -10.70
C GLU A 379 -10.17 -16.06 -10.51
N ARG A 380 -11.00 -16.12 -11.56
CA ARG A 380 -12.37 -15.60 -11.47
C ARG A 380 -13.23 -16.54 -10.62
N LEU A 381 -13.97 -15.95 -9.67
CA LEU A 381 -14.94 -16.69 -8.87
C LEU A 381 -16.19 -17.00 -9.72
N ARG A 382 -16.44 -18.29 -9.96
CA ARG A 382 -17.58 -18.80 -10.74
C ARG A 382 -18.74 -19.16 -9.81
N MET A 383 -19.28 -18.17 -9.15
CA MET A 383 -20.46 -18.32 -8.29
C MET A 383 -21.34 -17.08 -8.41
N LYS A 384 -22.54 -17.12 -7.85
CA LYS A 384 -23.47 -16.00 -7.87
C LYS A 384 -22.84 -14.76 -7.19
N ILE A 385 -22.71 -13.68 -7.95
CA ILE A 385 -21.98 -12.48 -7.54
C ILE A 385 -22.48 -11.93 -6.20
N GLY A 386 -23.80 -11.92 -5.99
CA GLY A 386 -24.40 -11.43 -4.75
C GLY A 386 -24.01 -12.23 -3.50
N ASP A 387 -23.62 -13.50 -3.63
CA ASP A 387 -23.29 -14.40 -2.55
C ASP A 387 -21.77 -14.47 -2.26
N ILE A 388 -20.96 -13.75 -3.06
CA ILE A 388 -19.53 -13.63 -2.83
C ILE A 388 -19.28 -12.74 -1.63
N THR A 389 -18.59 -13.28 -0.62
CA THR A 389 -18.04 -12.51 0.49
C THR A 389 -16.80 -11.80 0.04
N LEU A 390 -16.76 -10.47 0.20
CA LEU A 390 -15.61 -9.65 -0.20
C LEU A 390 -14.43 -9.85 0.76
N GLU A 391 -13.25 -10.03 0.18
CA GLU A 391 -11.98 -10.12 0.89
C GLU A 391 -10.99 -9.04 0.39
N PRO A 392 -10.05 -8.60 1.23
CA PRO A 392 -8.99 -7.69 0.79
C PRO A 392 -8.19 -8.30 -0.36
N GLY A 393 -7.93 -7.50 -1.40
CA GLY A 393 -7.22 -7.98 -2.60
C GLY A 393 -8.14 -8.55 -3.70
N ASP A 394 -9.44 -8.73 -3.45
CA ASP A 394 -10.39 -9.07 -4.50
C ASP A 394 -10.36 -8.01 -5.60
N THR A 395 -10.22 -8.44 -6.83
CA THR A 395 -10.34 -7.57 -8.00
C THR A 395 -11.77 -7.61 -8.52
N LEU A 396 -12.44 -6.47 -8.47
CA LEU A 396 -13.81 -6.29 -8.94
C LEU A 396 -13.80 -5.66 -10.33
N LEU A 397 -14.53 -6.25 -11.26
CA LEU A 397 -14.95 -5.56 -12.47
C LEU A 397 -16.30 -4.90 -12.18
N LEU A 398 -16.33 -3.59 -12.23
CA LEU A 398 -17.49 -2.78 -11.91
C LEU A 398 -18.01 -2.09 -13.15
N GLU A 399 -19.32 -2.01 -13.29
CA GLU A 399 -19.96 -1.00 -14.10
C GLU A 399 -20.38 0.17 -13.22
N ALA A 400 -19.83 1.34 -13.51
CA ALA A 400 -19.98 2.52 -12.67
C ALA A 400 -20.15 3.79 -13.50
N GLY A 401 -20.90 4.75 -12.97
CA GLY A 401 -21.04 6.09 -13.54
C GLY A 401 -19.86 7.00 -13.15
N PRO A 402 -19.75 8.18 -13.79
CA PRO A 402 -18.68 9.16 -13.52
C PRO A 402 -18.59 9.55 -12.04
N ALA A 403 -19.73 9.68 -11.37
CA ALA A 403 -19.80 10.02 -9.96
C ALA A 403 -19.17 8.95 -9.02
N PHE A 404 -19.09 7.70 -9.43
CA PHE A 404 -18.38 6.66 -8.69
C PHE A 404 -16.88 6.90 -8.74
N LEU A 405 -16.34 7.13 -9.93
CA LEU A 405 -14.92 7.38 -10.14
C LEU A 405 -14.46 8.60 -9.35
N GLU A 406 -15.20 9.70 -9.37
CA GLU A 406 -14.87 10.91 -8.61
C GLU A 406 -14.87 10.66 -7.09
N ARG A 407 -15.91 9.97 -6.59
CA ARG A 407 -16.04 9.68 -5.15
C ARG A 407 -15.03 8.67 -4.66
N GLN A 408 -14.75 7.63 -5.45
CA GLN A 408 -13.85 6.56 -5.01
C GLN A 408 -12.37 6.83 -5.30
N ARG A 409 -12.04 7.82 -6.12
CA ARG A 409 -10.65 8.26 -6.36
C ARG A 409 -9.93 8.72 -5.10
N THR A 410 -10.67 9.28 -4.15
CA THR A 410 -10.15 9.74 -2.84
C THR A 410 -10.57 8.82 -1.69
N SER A 411 -11.30 7.76 -1.97
CA SER A 411 -11.76 6.77 -0.99
C SER A 411 -10.68 5.71 -0.77
N ARG A 412 -10.55 5.27 0.47
CA ARG A 412 -9.66 4.17 0.85
C ARG A 412 -10.29 2.79 0.70
N HIS A 413 -11.54 2.73 0.22
CA HIS A 413 -12.28 1.47 0.12
C HIS A 413 -11.79 0.60 -1.05
N PHE A 414 -11.29 1.23 -2.11
CA PHE A 414 -10.79 0.54 -3.30
C PHE A 414 -9.51 1.19 -3.80
N TYR A 415 -8.63 0.36 -4.32
CA TYR A 415 -7.53 0.78 -5.18
C TYR A 415 -8.04 0.75 -6.63
N LEU A 416 -8.36 1.91 -7.19
CA LEU A 416 -8.84 2.02 -8.56
C LEU A 416 -7.68 1.81 -9.53
N VAL A 417 -7.80 0.82 -10.38
CA VAL A 417 -6.74 0.39 -11.27
C VAL A 417 -6.91 0.89 -12.69
N SER A 418 -8.11 1.27 -13.12
CA SER A 418 -8.29 1.76 -14.49
C SER A 418 -9.40 2.80 -14.62
N GLU A 419 -8.98 3.96 -15.00
CA GLU A 419 -9.52 4.73 -16.11
C GLU A 419 -8.53 5.79 -16.58
N VAL A 420 -8.10 5.69 -17.84
CA VAL A 420 -7.13 6.60 -18.44
C VAL A 420 -7.79 7.73 -19.22
N GLN A 421 -9.12 7.77 -19.34
CA GLN A 421 -9.76 8.72 -20.26
C GLN A 421 -10.51 9.89 -19.66
N ASP A 422 -10.84 9.93 -18.34
CA ASP A 422 -11.44 11.15 -17.73
C ASP A 422 -10.96 11.36 -16.29
N ALA A 423 -9.66 11.41 -16.10
CA ALA A 423 -9.12 12.18 -15.00
C ALA A 423 -9.52 13.63 -15.21
N ALA A 424 -10.03 14.32 -14.20
CA ALA A 424 -9.99 15.78 -14.19
C ALA A 424 -8.57 16.14 -14.67
N ALA A 425 -8.50 16.84 -15.82
CA ALA A 425 -7.25 17.00 -16.54
C ALA A 425 -6.17 17.41 -15.54
N PRO A 426 -5.05 16.65 -15.43
CA PRO A 426 -3.99 17.02 -14.52
C PRO A 426 -3.65 18.48 -14.83
N ARG A 427 -3.41 19.29 -13.81
CA ARG A 427 -3.01 20.68 -13.99
C ARG A 427 -1.58 20.72 -14.55
N HIS A 428 -1.39 20.22 -15.77
CA HIS A 428 -0.07 20.11 -16.41
C HIS A 428 0.65 21.45 -16.49
N ASP A 429 -0.09 22.56 -16.51
CA ASP A 429 0.44 23.92 -16.42
C ASP A 429 1.28 24.16 -15.16
N ARG A 430 1.04 23.41 -14.07
CA ARG A 430 1.73 23.54 -12.78
C ARG A 430 2.69 22.39 -12.44
N ALA A 431 2.82 21.42 -13.33
CA ALA A 431 3.69 20.27 -13.12
C ALA A 431 5.14 20.67 -12.83
N TRP A 432 5.68 21.65 -13.57
CA TRP A 432 7.03 22.16 -13.37
C TRP A 432 7.20 22.86 -12.02
N ILE A 433 6.17 23.57 -11.52
CA ILE A 433 6.16 24.24 -10.21
C ILE A 433 6.26 23.17 -9.12
N ALA A 434 5.42 22.14 -9.18
CA ALA A 434 5.44 21.05 -8.21
C ALA A 434 6.80 20.31 -8.18
N CYS A 435 7.38 20.04 -9.36
CA CYS A 435 8.72 19.46 -9.46
C CYS A 435 9.79 20.37 -8.85
N THR A 436 9.72 21.67 -9.09
CA THR A 436 10.69 22.64 -8.54
C THR A 436 10.59 22.73 -7.03
N ILE A 437 9.38 22.74 -6.48
CA ILE A 437 9.15 22.74 -5.02
C ILE A 437 9.71 21.46 -4.39
N LEU A 438 9.43 20.30 -4.99
CA LEU A 438 9.97 19.01 -4.52
C LEU A 438 11.50 19.01 -4.57
N ALA A 439 12.09 19.43 -5.70
CA ALA A 439 13.54 19.51 -5.87
C ALA A 439 14.18 20.49 -4.85
N GLY A 440 13.56 21.66 -4.64
CA GLY A 440 14.00 22.63 -3.65
C GLY A 440 13.97 22.09 -2.23
N MET A 441 12.90 21.37 -1.86
CA MET A 441 12.78 20.70 -0.56
C MET A 441 13.91 19.67 -0.37
N VAL A 442 14.11 18.81 -1.39
CA VAL A 442 15.15 17.78 -1.36
C VAL A 442 16.55 18.42 -1.25
N LEU A 443 16.84 19.47 -2.02
CA LEU A 443 18.11 20.16 -1.95
C LEU A 443 18.34 20.86 -0.62
N ALA A 444 17.31 21.52 -0.07
CA ALA A 444 17.42 22.20 1.23
C ALA A 444 17.72 21.21 2.36
N ALA A 445 17.06 20.06 2.36
CA ALA A 445 17.32 18.99 3.34
C ALA A 445 18.68 18.28 3.07
N ALA A 446 19.05 18.07 1.81
CA ALA A 446 20.30 17.41 1.43
C ALA A 446 21.56 18.21 1.75
N LEU A 447 21.44 19.54 1.71
CA LEU A 447 22.52 20.47 2.03
C LEU A 447 22.50 20.92 3.51
N ASP A 448 21.65 20.30 4.33
CA ASP A 448 21.46 20.63 5.75
C ASP A 448 21.18 22.15 6.00
N LEU A 449 20.54 22.81 5.03
CA LEU A 449 20.20 24.24 5.15
C LEU A 449 19.11 24.49 6.21
N VAL A 450 18.18 23.53 6.31
CA VAL A 450 17.10 23.54 7.30
C VAL A 450 16.75 22.11 7.71
N PRO A 451 16.24 21.89 8.95
CA PRO A 451 15.75 20.60 9.37
C PRO A 451 14.69 20.04 8.40
N MET A 452 14.68 18.72 8.24
CA MET A 452 13.77 18.02 7.30
C MET A 452 12.30 18.38 7.50
N VAL A 453 11.84 18.48 8.75
CA VAL A 453 10.45 18.85 9.08
C VAL A 453 10.11 20.25 8.59
N VAL A 454 11.05 21.19 8.70
CA VAL A 454 10.87 22.57 8.24
C VAL A 454 10.82 22.61 6.70
N ALA A 455 11.74 21.90 6.03
CA ALA A 455 11.74 21.79 4.56
C ALA A 455 10.42 21.20 4.04
N ALA A 456 9.93 20.13 4.66
CA ALA A 456 8.69 19.46 4.28
C ALA A 456 7.45 20.35 4.49
N LEU A 457 7.36 21.04 5.65
CA LEU A 457 6.26 21.97 5.95
C LEU A 457 6.27 23.18 4.99
N ALA A 458 7.46 23.75 4.72
CA ALA A 458 7.60 24.85 3.76
C ALA A 458 7.16 24.41 2.35
N ALA A 459 7.59 23.23 1.89
CA ALA A 459 7.19 22.69 0.60
C ALA A 459 5.67 22.44 0.53
N ALA A 460 5.07 21.85 1.55
CA ALA A 460 3.62 21.66 1.63
C ALA A 460 2.86 23.00 1.58
N GLY A 461 3.34 24.02 2.29
CA GLY A 461 2.82 25.40 2.23
C GLY A 461 2.92 26.00 0.83
N LEU A 462 4.08 25.86 0.18
CA LEU A 462 4.29 26.33 -1.20
C LEU A 462 3.38 25.61 -2.20
N MET A 463 3.17 24.29 -2.06
CA MET A 463 2.21 23.55 -2.89
C MET A 463 0.79 24.13 -2.81
N MET A 464 0.36 24.54 -1.62
CA MET A 464 -0.95 25.19 -1.43
C MET A 464 -0.98 26.62 -1.97
N VAL A 465 0.02 27.45 -1.68
CA VAL A 465 0.11 28.85 -2.15
C VAL A 465 0.15 28.91 -3.67
N THR A 466 0.93 28.04 -4.31
CA THR A 466 1.02 27.94 -5.78
C THR A 466 -0.21 27.27 -6.39
N ARG A 467 -1.17 26.86 -5.58
CA ARG A 467 -2.40 26.14 -6.00
C ARG A 467 -2.10 24.82 -6.77
N CYS A 468 -0.95 24.21 -6.55
CA CYS A 468 -0.71 22.83 -6.99
C CYS A 468 -1.63 21.86 -6.24
N LEU A 469 -1.99 22.23 -4.98
CA LEU A 469 -2.88 21.49 -4.10
C LEU A 469 -3.85 22.46 -3.42
N SER A 470 -5.13 22.12 -3.34
CA SER A 470 -6.10 22.91 -2.56
C SER A 470 -6.04 22.50 -1.08
N SER A 471 -6.47 23.41 -0.17
CA SER A 471 -6.50 23.12 1.27
C SER A 471 -7.36 21.91 1.64
N THR A 472 -8.42 21.63 0.87
CA THR A 472 -9.27 20.46 1.08
C THR A 472 -8.56 19.18 0.64
N GLU A 473 -7.88 19.22 -0.50
CA GLU A 473 -7.08 18.09 -1.00
C GLU A 473 -5.88 17.82 -0.08
N ALA A 474 -5.20 18.86 0.41
CA ALA A 474 -4.10 18.74 1.36
C ALA A 474 -4.52 17.99 2.63
N ARG A 475 -5.67 18.36 3.23
CA ARG A 475 -6.19 17.66 4.41
C ARG A 475 -6.61 16.23 4.13
N ARG A 476 -7.12 15.94 2.94
CA ARG A 476 -7.53 14.59 2.53
C ARG A 476 -6.36 13.69 2.15
N SER A 477 -5.24 14.26 1.71
CA SER A 477 -4.06 13.48 1.35
C SER A 477 -3.30 12.94 2.57
N ILE A 478 -3.52 13.52 3.76
CA ILE A 478 -2.90 13.04 5.00
C ILE A 478 -3.52 11.68 5.37
N GLU A 479 -2.69 10.67 5.52
CA GLU A 479 -3.07 9.35 6.01
C GLU A 479 -3.13 9.33 7.54
N TRP A 480 -4.25 9.81 8.08
CA TRP A 480 -4.45 9.91 9.53
C TRP A 480 -4.29 8.57 10.26
N GLU A 481 -4.74 7.48 9.66
CA GLU A 481 -4.58 6.13 10.20
C GLU A 481 -3.10 5.79 10.41
N SER A 482 -2.25 6.04 9.41
CA SER A 482 -0.81 5.84 9.52
C SER A 482 -0.18 6.75 10.57
N LEU A 483 -0.57 8.02 10.62
CA LEU A 483 -0.03 8.97 11.61
C LEU A 483 -0.44 8.60 13.03
N LEU A 484 -1.70 8.24 13.25
CA LEU A 484 -2.19 7.82 14.56
C LEU A 484 -1.53 6.51 15.00
N LEU A 485 -1.35 5.57 14.08
CA LEU A 485 -0.61 4.34 14.36
C LEU A 485 0.83 4.62 14.80
N ILE A 486 1.52 5.53 14.09
CA ILE A 486 2.86 5.98 14.46
C ILE A 486 2.84 6.60 15.86
N ALA A 487 1.95 7.56 16.11
CA ALA A 487 1.85 8.25 17.40
C ALA A 487 1.58 7.28 18.57
N GLY A 488 0.65 6.33 18.39
CA GLY A 488 0.37 5.30 19.38
C GLY A 488 1.54 4.35 19.63
N SER A 489 2.29 4.02 18.57
CA SER A 489 3.49 3.18 18.68
C SER A 489 4.59 3.82 19.53
N PHE A 490 4.75 5.16 19.45
CA PHE A 490 5.65 5.88 20.36
C PHE A 490 5.27 5.71 21.83
N GLY A 491 3.96 5.75 22.14
CA GLY A 491 3.47 5.51 23.50
C GLY A 491 3.80 4.10 24.01
N LEU A 492 3.59 3.06 23.17
CA LEU A 492 3.96 1.69 23.53
C LEU A 492 5.47 1.54 23.74
N ALA A 493 6.28 2.12 22.85
CA ALA A 493 7.75 2.08 22.97
C ALA A 493 8.23 2.76 24.25
N GLU A 494 7.62 3.89 24.64
CA GLU A 494 7.91 4.57 25.90
C GLU A 494 7.57 3.70 27.12
N ALA A 495 6.41 3.02 27.10
CA ALA A 495 6.03 2.10 28.16
C ALA A 495 7.00 0.92 28.30
N MET A 496 7.39 0.30 27.18
CA MET A 496 8.37 -0.80 27.16
C MET A 496 9.69 -0.37 27.77
N GLN A 497 10.11 0.84 27.52
CA GLN A 497 11.35 1.39 28.05
C GLN A 497 11.22 1.71 29.54
N LYS A 498 10.17 2.45 29.94
CA LYS A 498 9.92 2.88 31.32
C LYS A 498 9.79 1.71 32.30
N THR A 499 9.15 0.62 31.85
CA THR A 499 8.94 -0.58 32.67
C THR A 499 10.12 -1.57 32.61
N GLY A 500 11.14 -1.31 31.79
CA GLY A 500 12.28 -2.22 31.61
C GLY A 500 11.98 -3.46 30.73
N LEU A 501 10.78 -3.56 30.15
CA LEU A 501 10.41 -4.70 29.29
C LEU A 501 11.37 -4.85 28.11
N ALA A 502 11.78 -3.72 27.49
CA ALA A 502 12.71 -3.73 26.38
C ALA A 502 14.07 -4.35 26.77
N ALA A 503 14.55 -4.08 27.99
CA ALA A 503 15.80 -4.64 28.52
C ALA A 503 15.70 -6.16 28.72
N VAL A 504 14.58 -6.65 29.27
CA VAL A 504 14.35 -8.09 29.48
C VAL A 504 14.28 -8.84 28.14
N VAL A 505 13.63 -8.26 27.14
CA VAL A 505 13.57 -8.85 25.78
C VAL A 505 14.95 -8.83 25.13
N ALA A 506 15.72 -7.77 25.33
CA ALA A 506 17.10 -7.66 24.84
C ALA A 506 18.01 -8.73 25.48
N GLU A 507 17.98 -8.88 26.82
CA GLU A 507 18.70 -9.93 27.54
C GLU A 507 18.36 -11.33 27.03
N ALA A 508 17.08 -11.62 26.84
CA ALA A 508 16.63 -12.89 26.29
C ALA A 508 17.16 -13.11 24.86
N SER A 509 17.21 -12.06 24.05
CA SER A 509 17.74 -12.11 22.67
C SER A 509 19.24 -12.38 22.65
N VAL A 510 20.01 -11.70 23.52
CA VAL A 510 21.46 -11.92 23.67
C VAL A 510 21.74 -13.32 24.21
N ALA A 511 21.00 -13.77 25.23
CA ALA A 511 21.16 -15.11 25.80
C ALA A 511 20.87 -16.23 24.77
N ALA A 512 19.89 -16.02 23.89
CA ALA A 512 19.51 -16.98 22.85
C ALA A 512 20.52 -17.02 21.68
N ALA A 513 21.08 -15.86 21.30
CA ALA A 513 21.95 -15.70 20.12
C ALA A 513 23.45 -15.74 20.46
N GLY A 514 23.82 -15.79 21.76
CA GLY A 514 25.21 -15.65 22.24
C GLY A 514 25.65 -14.17 22.17
N ASN A 515 26.84 -13.91 22.73
CA ASN A 515 27.37 -12.53 22.85
C ASN A 515 27.94 -11.96 21.53
N SER A 516 27.68 -12.61 20.38
CA SER A 516 28.14 -12.08 19.08
C SER A 516 27.20 -11.02 18.57
N PRO A 517 27.62 -9.73 18.45
CA PRO A 517 26.75 -8.64 17.96
C PRO A 517 26.17 -8.93 16.58
N LEU A 518 26.93 -9.60 15.70
CA LEU A 518 26.47 -9.94 14.35
C LEU A 518 25.33 -10.97 14.36
N VAL A 519 25.41 -11.99 15.23
CA VAL A 519 24.35 -13.01 15.34
C VAL A 519 23.09 -12.41 15.94
N VAL A 520 23.24 -11.59 16.98
CA VAL A 520 22.12 -10.87 17.59
C VAL A 520 21.46 -9.93 16.59
N LEU A 521 22.24 -9.19 15.79
CA LEU A 521 21.76 -8.34 14.71
C LEU A 521 20.92 -9.14 13.70
N ALA A 522 21.41 -10.33 13.29
CA ALA A 522 20.70 -11.20 12.36
C ALA A 522 19.36 -11.71 12.94
N VAL A 523 19.33 -12.06 14.22
CA VAL A 523 18.11 -12.50 14.92
C VAL A 523 17.10 -11.37 15.01
N LEU A 524 17.51 -10.17 15.42
CA LEU A 524 16.62 -9.01 15.50
C LEU A 524 16.09 -8.59 14.13
N TYR A 525 16.95 -8.63 13.10
CA TYR A 525 16.52 -8.42 11.72
C TYR A 525 15.43 -9.41 11.33
N PHE A 526 15.65 -10.70 11.56
CA PHE A 526 14.71 -11.76 11.21
C PHE A 526 13.37 -11.59 11.93
N VAL A 527 13.38 -11.26 13.21
CA VAL A 527 12.16 -10.99 13.99
C VAL A 527 11.39 -9.79 13.41
N ALA A 528 12.08 -8.68 13.12
CA ALA A 528 11.47 -7.50 12.51
C ALA A 528 10.95 -7.79 11.09
N MET A 529 11.66 -8.59 10.30
CA MET A 529 11.26 -9.05 8.97
C MET A 529 9.97 -9.90 9.01
N VAL A 530 9.86 -10.82 9.96
CA VAL A 530 8.64 -11.61 10.14
C VAL A 530 7.49 -10.72 10.63
N ALA A 531 7.77 -9.78 11.54
CA ALA A 531 6.78 -8.86 12.06
C ALA A 531 6.17 -7.99 10.96
N THR A 532 6.97 -7.46 10.03
CA THR A 532 6.47 -6.59 8.94
C THR A 532 5.63 -7.34 7.89
N GLU A 533 5.81 -8.65 7.75
CA GLU A 533 4.93 -9.45 6.88
C GLU A 533 3.50 -9.62 7.43
N LEU A 534 3.33 -9.37 8.73
CA LEU A 534 2.07 -9.53 9.46
C LEU A 534 1.47 -8.18 9.90
N LEU A 535 2.32 -7.18 10.12
CA LEU A 535 1.98 -5.85 10.63
C LEU A 535 2.31 -4.79 9.57
N SER A 536 1.89 -3.54 9.81
CA SER A 536 2.38 -2.43 8.99
C SER A 536 3.88 -2.16 9.26
N ASN A 537 4.60 -1.70 8.23
CA ASN A 537 6.03 -1.39 8.31
C ASN A 537 6.36 -0.44 9.48
N ASN A 538 5.56 0.60 9.66
CA ASN A 538 5.77 1.57 10.73
C ASN A 538 5.61 0.94 12.12
N ALA A 539 4.59 0.09 12.31
CA ALA A 539 4.38 -0.60 13.58
C ALA A 539 5.54 -1.57 13.88
N ALA A 540 5.98 -2.34 12.89
CA ALA A 540 7.10 -3.27 13.04
C ALA A 540 8.39 -2.52 13.42
N ALA A 541 8.69 -1.39 12.76
CA ALA A 541 9.86 -0.57 13.05
C ALA A 541 9.85 0.01 14.47
N VAL A 542 8.74 0.65 14.85
CA VAL A 542 8.65 1.34 16.15
C VAL A 542 8.68 0.37 17.32
N LEU A 543 8.02 -0.79 17.20
CA LEU A 543 8.03 -1.81 18.23
C LEU A 543 9.40 -2.52 18.38
N SER A 544 10.13 -2.66 17.27
CA SER A 544 11.47 -3.26 17.28
C SER A 544 12.56 -2.29 17.73
N PHE A 545 12.33 -0.97 17.58
CA PHE A 545 13.32 0.06 17.87
C PHE A 545 13.86 0.02 19.32
N PRO A 546 13.02 0.05 20.39
CA PRO A 546 13.51 0.04 21.76
C PRO A 546 14.28 -1.24 22.08
N ILE A 547 13.88 -2.37 21.50
CA ILE A 547 14.58 -3.66 21.67
C ILE A 547 15.96 -3.59 21.02
N ALA A 548 16.04 -3.12 19.77
CA ALA A 548 17.30 -3.00 19.05
C ALA A 548 18.28 -2.05 19.74
N TRP A 549 17.78 -0.91 20.22
CA TRP A 549 18.57 0.07 20.95
C TRP A 549 19.12 -0.51 22.25
N GLN A 550 18.24 -1.08 23.08
CA GLN A 550 18.61 -1.66 24.38
C GLN A 550 19.56 -2.85 24.23
N THR A 551 19.38 -3.66 23.17
CA THR A 551 20.29 -4.78 22.87
C THR A 551 21.70 -4.29 22.57
N ALA A 552 21.85 -3.22 21.80
CA ALA A 552 23.14 -2.63 21.50
C ALA A 552 23.82 -2.08 22.77
N GLU A 553 23.06 -1.41 23.64
CA GLU A 553 23.56 -0.92 24.93
C GLU A 553 24.06 -2.05 25.83
N GLN A 554 23.34 -3.17 25.91
CA GLN A 554 23.73 -4.35 26.68
C GLN A 554 25.00 -5.04 26.16
N LEU A 555 25.14 -5.07 24.83
CA LEU A 555 26.36 -5.60 24.19
C LEU A 555 27.54 -4.63 24.28
N GLY A 556 27.31 -3.39 24.76
CA GLY A 556 28.35 -2.35 24.82
C GLY A 556 28.79 -1.85 23.44
N VAL A 557 27.96 -2.06 22.41
CA VAL A 557 28.24 -1.69 21.02
C VAL A 557 27.35 -0.51 20.57
N HIS A 558 27.67 0.04 19.39
CA HIS A 558 26.94 1.16 18.84
C HIS A 558 25.53 0.75 18.39
N PRO A 559 24.44 1.50 18.68
CA PRO A 559 23.07 1.12 18.35
C PRO A 559 22.71 1.27 16.86
N LEU A 560 23.38 2.12 16.07
CA LEU A 560 23.03 2.40 14.68
C LEU A 560 22.94 1.18 13.77
N PRO A 561 23.90 0.24 13.76
CA PRO A 561 23.78 -0.95 12.91
C PRO A 561 22.49 -1.71 13.18
N PHE A 562 22.08 -1.81 14.45
CA PHE A 562 20.83 -2.48 14.85
C PHE A 562 19.61 -1.70 14.40
N VAL A 563 19.61 -0.39 14.63
CA VAL A 563 18.52 0.51 14.24
C VAL A 563 18.34 0.52 12.73
N MET A 564 19.41 0.66 11.96
CA MET A 564 19.33 0.66 10.50
C MET A 564 18.91 -0.70 9.95
N ALA A 565 19.37 -1.79 10.57
CA ALA A 565 18.98 -3.13 10.19
C ALA A 565 17.48 -3.38 10.39
N ILE A 566 16.89 -3.01 11.54
CA ILE A 566 15.45 -3.14 11.75
C ILE A 566 14.65 -2.20 10.87
N THR A 567 15.15 -1.03 10.51
CA THR A 567 14.52 -0.10 9.57
C THR A 567 14.37 -0.73 8.19
N VAL A 568 15.44 -1.35 7.69
CA VAL A 568 15.41 -2.11 6.44
C VAL A 568 14.48 -3.31 6.54
N ALA A 569 14.59 -4.10 7.62
CA ALA A 569 13.74 -5.26 7.84
C ALA A 569 12.25 -4.90 7.83
N ALA A 570 11.87 -3.85 8.55
CA ALA A 570 10.50 -3.37 8.63
C ALA A 570 9.97 -2.81 7.30
N SER A 571 10.84 -2.28 6.45
CA SER A 571 10.44 -1.73 5.14
C SER A 571 10.35 -2.79 4.03
N CYS A 572 10.99 -3.94 4.18
CA CYS A 572 11.17 -4.96 3.15
C CYS A 572 10.27 -6.19 3.36
N GLY A 573 8.95 -5.99 3.38
CA GLY A 573 7.95 -7.06 3.40
C GLY A 573 7.59 -7.51 1.98
N PHE A 574 8.33 -8.45 1.38
CA PHE A 574 8.10 -8.90 0.01
C PHE A 574 7.42 -10.27 -0.10
N ALA A 575 7.39 -11.05 0.99
CA ALA A 575 6.96 -12.45 0.95
C ALA A 575 5.44 -12.63 0.99
N THR A 576 4.68 -11.59 1.37
CA THR A 576 3.22 -11.63 1.39
C THR A 576 2.58 -10.46 0.65
N PRO A 577 1.37 -10.63 0.07
CA PRO A 577 0.65 -9.52 -0.53
C PRO A 577 0.12 -8.52 0.52
N ILE A 578 -0.09 -8.95 1.77
CA ILE A 578 -0.67 -8.15 2.85
C ILE A 578 0.38 -7.38 3.67
N GLY A 579 1.66 -7.79 3.62
CA GLY A 579 2.75 -7.17 4.38
C GLY A 579 2.99 -5.70 4.01
N TYR A 580 2.61 -5.28 2.81
CA TYR A 580 2.72 -3.88 2.40
C TYR A 580 1.60 -3.49 1.43
N GLN A 581 1.08 -2.24 1.55
CA GLN A 581 0.00 -1.75 0.69
C GLN A 581 0.35 -1.84 -0.80
N THR A 582 1.60 -1.56 -1.17
CA THR A 582 2.06 -1.59 -2.56
C THR A 582 2.04 -3.01 -3.14
N ASN A 583 2.28 -4.04 -2.32
CA ASN A 583 2.16 -5.43 -2.71
C ASN A 583 0.70 -5.75 -3.09
N LEU A 584 -0.25 -5.30 -2.25
CA LEU A 584 -1.67 -5.54 -2.49
C LEU A 584 -2.17 -4.80 -3.75
N MET A 585 -1.64 -3.60 -4.03
CA MET A 585 -1.99 -2.84 -5.24
C MET A 585 -1.64 -3.56 -6.53
N ILE A 586 -0.54 -4.31 -6.56
CA ILE A 586 -0.11 -5.06 -7.75
C ILE A 586 -0.71 -6.47 -7.82
N TYR A 587 -1.32 -6.96 -6.74
CA TYR A 587 -1.78 -8.34 -6.59
C TYR A 587 -2.79 -8.73 -7.68
N GLY A 588 -3.93 -8.05 -7.71
CA GLY A 588 -4.96 -8.25 -8.72
C GLY A 588 -4.52 -7.88 -10.15
N PRO A 589 -4.01 -6.64 -10.37
CA PRO A 589 -3.55 -6.18 -11.67
C PRO A 589 -2.48 -7.05 -12.33
N GLY A 590 -1.59 -7.65 -11.53
CA GLY A 590 -0.58 -8.58 -12.00
C GLY A 590 -1.09 -10.02 -12.18
N GLY A 591 -2.30 -10.33 -11.68
CA GLY A 591 -2.86 -11.68 -11.67
C GLY A 591 -2.07 -12.64 -10.77
N TYR A 592 -1.44 -12.13 -9.72
CA TYR A 592 -0.61 -12.93 -8.83
C TYR A 592 -1.45 -13.80 -7.90
N LYS A 593 -0.83 -14.90 -7.43
CA LYS A 593 -1.30 -15.70 -6.31
C LYS A 593 -0.41 -15.44 -5.09
N PHE A 594 -0.92 -15.73 -3.90
CA PHE A 594 -0.14 -15.64 -2.66
C PHE A 594 1.22 -16.34 -2.78
N THR A 595 1.23 -17.54 -3.36
CA THR A 595 2.44 -18.34 -3.59
C THR A 595 3.48 -17.67 -4.49
N ASP A 596 3.09 -16.73 -5.36
CA ASP A 596 4.03 -16.01 -6.22
C ASP A 596 4.87 -15.02 -5.37
N TYR A 597 4.25 -14.41 -4.32
CA TYR A 597 4.96 -13.56 -3.35
C TYR A 597 5.97 -14.36 -2.53
N VAL A 598 5.54 -15.47 -1.94
CA VAL A 598 6.44 -16.35 -1.18
C VAL A 598 7.61 -16.82 -2.06
N ARG A 599 7.32 -17.22 -3.30
CA ARG A 599 8.31 -17.78 -4.22
C ARG A 599 9.30 -16.74 -4.75
N TYR A 600 8.83 -15.52 -4.99
CA TYR A 600 9.66 -14.44 -5.51
C TYR A 600 10.18 -13.53 -4.40
N GLY A 601 9.33 -13.12 -3.47
CA GLY A 601 9.68 -12.20 -2.39
C GLY A 601 10.46 -12.85 -1.26
N GLY A 602 10.16 -14.12 -0.92
CA GLY A 602 10.87 -14.84 0.14
C GLY A 602 12.39 -14.89 -0.04
N PRO A 603 12.91 -15.37 -1.19
CA PRO A 603 14.34 -15.32 -1.47
C PRO A 603 14.90 -13.90 -1.48
N LEU A 604 14.14 -12.89 -1.95
CA LEU A 604 14.58 -11.50 -1.91
C LEU A 604 14.73 -10.99 -0.48
N ASN A 605 13.78 -11.32 0.42
CA ASN A 605 13.87 -10.99 1.84
C ASN A 605 15.16 -11.55 2.47
N LEU A 606 15.50 -12.79 2.15
CA LEU A 606 16.72 -13.43 2.66
C LEU A 606 18.00 -12.78 2.09
N ILE A 607 18.00 -12.41 0.82
CA ILE A 607 19.13 -11.69 0.20
C ILE A 607 19.31 -10.32 0.84
N VAL A 608 18.22 -9.57 1.03
CA VAL A 608 18.25 -8.25 1.67
C VAL A 608 18.71 -8.38 3.12
N MET A 609 18.22 -9.39 3.85
CA MET A 609 18.69 -9.71 5.22
C MET A 609 20.20 -9.96 5.25
N ALA A 610 20.70 -10.88 4.42
CA ALA A 610 22.11 -11.24 4.40
C ALA A 610 23.01 -10.03 4.09
N LEU A 611 22.62 -9.22 3.11
CA LEU A 611 23.34 -8.01 2.75
C LEU A 611 23.28 -6.96 3.86
N THR A 612 22.12 -6.75 4.47
CA THR A 612 21.97 -5.76 5.54
C THR A 612 22.80 -6.15 6.76
N VAL A 613 22.74 -7.41 7.18
CA VAL A 613 23.51 -7.93 8.31
C VAL A 613 25.03 -7.83 8.04
N ALA A 614 25.45 -8.03 6.80
CA ALA A 614 26.85 -7.89 6.43
C ALA A 614 27.31 -6.42 6.31
N LEU A 615 26.48 -5.56 5.70
CA LEU A 615 26.89 -4.19 5.38
C LEU A 615 26.66 -3.22 6.54
N ALA A 616 25.62 -3.39 7.35
CA ALA A 616 25.32 -2.44 8.42
C ALA A 616 26.48 -2.25 9.41
N PRO A 617 27.17 -3.30 9.90
CA PRO A 617 28.33 -3.13 10.76
C PRO A 617 29.59 -2.60 10.06
N LEU A 618 29.65 -2.74 8.72
CA LEU A 618 30.74 -2.15 7.94
C LEU A 618 30.54 -0.66 7.73
N ILE A 619 29.28 -0.22 7.58
CA ILE A 619 28.92 1.19 7.40
C ILE A 619 28.93 1.91 8.74
N TRP A 620 28.35 1.31 9.76
CA TRP A 620 28.32 1.79 11.15
C TRP A 620 28.96 0.75 12.05
N PRO A 621 30.25 0.89 12.40
CA PRO A 621 30.95 -0.08 13.26
C PRO A 621 30.27 -0.27 14.63
N PHE A 622 30.35 -1.49 15.14
CA PHE A 622 29.83 -1.85 16.46
C PHE A 622 30.47 -1.09 17.61
#